data_853662dff6d0cd0c78c0bab67ae5c8a8
#
_entry.id   853662dff6d0cd0c78c0bab67ae5c8a8
#
_cell.length_a   1.000
_cell.length_b   1.000
_cell.length_c   1.000
_cell.angle_alpha   90.00
_cell.angle_beta   90.00
_cell.angle_gamma   90.00
#
_symmetry.space_group_name_H-M   'P 1'
#
loop_
_entity.id
_entity.type
_entity.pdbx_description
1 polymer ?
#
loop_
_entity_poly.entity_id
_entity_poly.type
_entity_poly.pdbx_seq_one_letter_code
_entity_poly.pdbx_strand_id
1 'polypeptide(L)'
;MNQGEYAYFGSSDNQRIQRNAEAIWELIRNDPRFCCHGRAVSLAKGFEENIQLQASLALLQGVGICDSVPSWHIENRRSALEKLGLRVEQMEIFRGGNHTITSARSVVSARNLPEDLELIYIDEDTSKSVLQGIDAFTQYHGASLPMESFLLKPGRRSVCITALDGHGNVVGTSAAGAHFHRNHARCDEAFWGMLATREDRRGQGIALLLGALCMLAMNERHGFDKFFTAVKKGNTPSERLCAKLGLKPNDTSAVIAIDPDFFQ
;
A
#
# COMPACT_ATOMS: atom_id res chain seq x y z
N MET A 1 13.98 8.34 26.42
CA MET A 1 12.86 8.50 25.46
C MET A 1 11.97 7.29 25.65
N ASN A 2 10.74 7.49 26.18
CA ASN A 2 9.74 6.43 26.24
C ASN A 2 9.47 5.99 24.80
N GLN A 3 9.81 4.75 24.46
CA GLN A 3 9.31 4.11 23.24
C GLN A 3 7.80 3.92 23.44
N GLY A 4 7.01 4.91 23.02
CA GLY A 4 5.57 4.75 22.91
C GLY A 4 5.32 3.59 21.96
N GLU A 5 4.48 2.67 22.37
CA GLU A 5 4.06 1.54 21.55
C GLU A 5 3.32 2.10 20.33
N TYR A 6 3.81 1.81 19.11
CA TYR A 6 3.16 2.23 17.88
C TYR A 6 1.81 1.53 17.70
N ALA A 7 0.84 2.22 17.11
CA ALA A 7 -0.50 1.70 16.91
C ALA A 7 -0.58 0.77 15.69
N TYR A 8 -1.50 -0.18 15.78
CA TYR A 8 -1.97 -0.98 14.65
C TYR A 8 -3.36 -0.50 14.24
N PHE A 9 -3.66 -0.55 12.96
CA PHE A 9 -4.84 0.04 12.37
C PHE A 9 -5.75 -0.99 11.71
N GLY A 10 -7.00 -0.60 11.49
CA GLY A 10 -8.00 -1.42 10.85
C GLY A 10 -8.86 -2.20 11.84
N SER A 11 -9.60 -3.19 11.33
CA SER A 11 -10.36 -4.14 12.14
C SER A 11 -9.46 -4.94 13.09
N SER A 12 -10.04 -5.63 14.06
CA SER A 12 -9.30 -6.55 14.95
C SER A 12 -8.39 -7.51 14.19
N ASP A 13 -8.88 -8.04 13.06
CA ASP A 13 -8.11 -8.93 12.20
C ASP A 13 -6.95 -8.21 11.51
N ASN A 14 -7.19 -7.02 10.97
CA ASN A 14 -6.14 -6.21 10.37
C ASN A 14 -5.05 -5.86 11.38
N GLN A 15 -5.43 -5.49 12.60
CA GLN A 15 -4.47 -5.21 13.67
C GLN A 15 -3.67 -6.46 14.06
N ARG A 16 -4.33 -7.64 14.10
CA ARG A 16 -3.67 -8.93 14.35
C ARG A 16 -2.69 -9.28 13.23
N ILE A 17 -3.07 -9.09 11.97
CA ILE A 17 -2.18 -9.26 10.81
C ILE A 17 -0.96 -8.34 10.96
N GLN A 18 -1.15 -7.06 11.23
CA GLN A 18 -0.07 -6.08 11.35
C GLN A 18 0.88 -6.42 12.50
N ARG A 19 0.35 -6.83 13.66
CA ARG A 19 1.15 -7.23 14.82
C ARG A 19 2.02 -8.45 14.51
N ASN A 20 1.44 -9.47 13.89
CA ASN A 20 2.19 -10.66 13.48
C ASN A 20 3.22 -10.32 12.39
N ALA A 21 2.84 -9.48 11.42
CA ALA A 21 3.74 -9.03 10.36
C ALA A 21 4.94 -8.23 10.92
N GLU A 22 4.73 -7.38 11.93
CA GLU A 22 5.85 -6.65 12.56
C GLU A 22 6.81 -7.60 13.26
N ALA A 23 6.32 -8.58 14.01
CA ALA A 23 7.15 -9.60 14.65
C ALA A 23 7.95 -10.42 13.61
N ILE A 24 7.31 -10.86 12.53
CA ILE A 24 7.98 -11.58 11.44
C ILE A 24 9.02 -10.67 10.77
N TRP A 25 8.66 -9.41 10.50
CA TRP A 25 9.56 -8.46 9.83
C TRP A 25 10.85 -8.21 10.60
N GLU A 26 10.79 -8.12 11.91
CA GLU A 26 12.01 -7.96 12.73
C GLU A 26 12.99 -9.14 12.57
N LEU A 27 12.50 -10.35 12.27
CA LEU A 27 13.34 -11.53 12.04
C LEU A 27 13.94 -11.58 10.62
N ILE A 28 13.20 -11.09 9.61
CA ILE A 28 13.55 -11.35 8.20
C ILE A 28 13.85 -10.08 7.38
N ARG A 29 13.78 -8.89 7.98
CA ARG A 29 13.95 -7.60 7.26
C ARG A 29 15.26 -7.43 6.52
N ASN A 30 16.29 -8.25 6.83
CA ASN A 30 17.57 -8.24 6.15
C ASN A 30 17.66 -9.21 4.96
N ASP A 31 16.61 -9.99 4.70
CA ASP A 31 16.52 -10.93 3.58
C ASP A 31 15.82 -10.28 2.39
N PRO A 32 16.50 -10.08 1.24
CA PRO A 32 15.91 -9.41 0.08
C PRO A 32 14.79 -10.19 -0.62
N ARG A 33 14.53 -11.44 -0.24
CA ARG A 33 13.39 -12.21 -0.74
C ARG A 33 12.07 -11.69 -0.21
N PHE A 34 12.08 -10.96 0.92
CA PHE A 34 10.90 -10.41 1.57
C PHE A 34 10.79 -8.90 1.40
N CYS A 35 9.57 -8.42 1.48
CA CYS A 35 9.26 -7.00 1.42
C CYS A 35 8.08 -6.69 2.37
N CYS A 36 7.94 -5.42 2.76
CA CYS A 36 6.86 -5.00 3.64
C CYS A 36 6.61 -3.50 3.48
N HIS A 37 5.35 -3.12 3.32
CA HIS A 37 4.89 -1.73 3.32
C HIS A 37 4.04 -1.40 4.55
N GLY A 38 4.19 -2.16 5.62
CA GLY A 38 3.56 -1.88 6.91
C GLY A 38 2.15 -2.47 7.11
N ARG A 39 1.70 -3.41 6.27
CA ARG A 39 0.42 -4.12 6.47
C ARG A 39 0.64 -5.60 6.72
N ALA A 40 1.41 -6.24 5.86
CA ALA A 40 1.78 -7.64 5.92
C ALA A 40 3.17 -7.82 5.31
N VAL A 41 3.89 -8.84 5.75
CA VAL A 41 5.12 -9.29 5.08
C VAL A 41 4.75 -10.02 3.80
N SER A 42 5.47 -9.72 2.73
CA SER A 42 5.25 -10.27 1.39
C SER A 42 6.52 -10.88 0.83
N LEU A 43 6.37 -11.78 -0.14
CA LEU A 43 7.46 -12.22 -1.00
C LEU A 43 7.63 -11.21 -2.15
N ALA A 44 8.86 -10.76 -2.36
CA ALA A 44 9.19 -9.76 -3.38
C ALA A 44 9.04 -10.27 -4.83
N LYS A 45 9.11 -11.59 -5.03
CA LYS A 45 8.97 -12.24 -6.34
C LYS A 45 8.41 -13.66 -6.24
N GLY A 46 7.56 -14.06 -7.19
CA GLY A 46 6.93 -15.38 -7.23
C GLY A 46 7.68 -16.35 -8.13
N PHE A 47 8.19 -17.44 -7.54
CA PHE A 47 8.74 -18.61 -8.20
C PHE A 47 8.10 -19.88 -7.63
N GLU A 48 8.22 -21.00 -8.32
CA GLU A 48 7.64 -22.28 -7.88
C GLU A 48 8.18 -22.71 -6.50
N GLU A 49 9.47 -22.59 -6.30
CA GLU A 49 10.16 -22.97 -5.07
C GLU A 49 9.76 -22.18 -3.83
N ASN A 50 9.03 -21.06 -3.97
CA ASN A 50 8.61 -20.27 -2.82
C ASN A 50 7.09 -20.28 -2.53
N ILE A 51 6.34 -21.22 -3.13
CA ILE A 51 4.90 -21.38 -2.86
C ILE A 51 4.67 -21.78 -1.40
N GLN A 52 5.44 -22.74 -0.87
CA GLN A 52 5.36 -23.17 0.53
C GLN A 52 5.69 -22.03 1.49
N LEU A 53 6.64 -21.19 1.15
CA LEU A 53 6.98 -20.01 1.97
C LEU A 53 5.85 -18.99 2.00
N GLN A 54 5.14 -18.79 0.88
CA GLN A 54 3.93 -17.98 0.84
C GLN A 54 2.81 -18.56 1.71
N ALA A 55 2.60 -19.87 1.65
CA ALA A 55 1.62 -20.55 2.50
C ALA A 55 1.98 -20.40 3.99
N SER A 56 3.26 -20.55 4.35
CA SER A 56 3.73 -20.33 5.73
C SER A 56 3.47 -18.90 6.22
N LEU A 57 3.67 -17.89 5.37
CA LEU A 57 3.31 -16.51 5.73
C LEU A 57 1.80 -16.35 5.96
N ALA A 58 0.95 -17.01 5.15
CA ALA A 58 -0.50 -16.99 5.35
C ALA A 58 -0.89 -17.56 6.73
N LEU A 59 -0.34 -18.71 7.10
CA LEU A 59 -0.61 -19.35 8.40
C LEU A 59 -0.09 -18.53 9.59
N LEU A 60 1.04 -17.82 9.44
CA LEU A 60 1.66 -17.06 10.53
C LEU A 60 1.01 -15.69 10.77
N GLN A 61 0.56 -15.00 9.71
CA GLN A 61 0.05 -13.63 9.81
C GLN A 61 -1.36 -13.46 9.22
N GLY A 62 -2.04 -14.55 8.81
CA GLY A 62 -3.38 -14.52 8.23
C GLY A 62 -3.40 -14.35 6.71
N VAL A 63 -2.37 -13.74 6.14
CA VAL A 63 -2.24 -13.51 4.69
C VAL A 63 -0.80 -13.74 4.23
N GLY A 64 -0.62 -14.44 3.13
CA GLY A 64 0.67 -14.61 2.47
C GLY A 64 0.64 -13.94 1.09
N ILE A 65 1.34 -12.83 0.93
CA ILE A 65 1.34 -12.05 -0.31
C ILE A 65 2.60 -12.37 -1.12
N CYS A 66 2.43 -12.46 -2.43
CA CYS A 66 3.53 -12.47 -3.38
C CYS A 66 3.31 -11.38 -4.43
N ASP A 67 4.16 -10.35 -4.44
CA ASP A 67 3.94 -9.10 -5.17
C ASP A 67 4.29 -9.13 -6.66
N SER A 68 4.86 -10.19 -7.16
CA SER A 68 5.29 -10.24 -8.56
C SER A 68 5.30 -11.66 -9.08
N VAL A 69 4.11 -12.21 -9.25
CA VAL A 69 3.91 -13.52 -9.88
C VAL A 69 3.74 -13.31 -11.38
N PRO A 70 4.58 -13.88 -12.24
CA PRO A 70 4.42 -13.82 -13.69
C PRO A 70 3.09 -14.42 -14.13
N SER A 71 2.47 -13.85 -15.18
CA SER A 71 1.14 -14.27 -15.65
C SER A 71 1.06 -15.78 -15.95
N TRP A 72 2.11 -16.36 -16.54
CA TRP A 72 2.17 -17.79 -16.85
C TRP A 72 2.25 -18.71 -15.64
N HIS A 73 2.55 -18.19 -14.45
CA HIS A 73 2.72 -18.95 -13.20
C HIS A 73 1.57 -18.79 -12.20
N ILE A 74 0.63 -17.88 -12.47
CA ILE A 74 -0.46 -17.54 -11.54
C ILE A 74 -1.33 -18.76 -11.26
N GLU A 75 -1.78 -19.48 -12.28
CA GLU A 75 -2.73 -20.58 -12.13
C GLU A 75 -2.12 -21.78 -11.40
N ASN A 76 -0.85 -22.10 -11.69
CA ASN A 76 -0.12 -23.12 -10.96
C ASN A 76 0.00 -22.76 -9.46
N ARG A 77 0.38 -21.50 -9.16
CA ARG A 77 0.49 -21.00 -7.79
C ARG A 77 -0.84 -21.01 -7.06
N ARG A 78 -1.92 -20.55 -7.72
CA ARG A 78 -3.29 -20.59 -7.18
C ARG A 78 -3.67 -22.01 -6.79
N SER A 79 -3.60 -22.94 -7.74
CA SER A 79 -3.96 -24.34 -7.51
C SER A 79 -3.15 -24.99 -6.38
N ALA A 80 -1.85 -24.67 -6.30
CA ALA A 80 -1.00 -25.21 -5.24
C ALA A 80 -1.39 -24.66 -3.84
N LEU A 81 -1.70 -23.36 -3.74
CA LEU A 81 -2.12 -22.74 -2.47
C LEU A 81 -3.52 -23.23 -2.04
N GLU A 82 -4.45 -23.37 -2.99
CA GLU A 82 -5.80 -23.90 -2.72
C GLU A 82 -5.76 -25.36 -2.22
N LYS A 83 -4.85 -26.19 -2.76
CA LYS A 83 -4.61 -27.55 -2.24
C LYS A 83 -4.10 -27.60 -0.80
N LEU A 84 -3.51 -26.50 -0.32
CA LEU A 84 -3.09 -26.33 1.08
C LEU A 84 -4.21 -25.75 1.97
N GLY A 85 -5.44 -25.63 1.45
CA GLY A 85 -6.59 -25.12 2.20
C GLY A 85 -6.70 -23.59 2.25
N LEU A 86 -5.86 -22.87 1.51
CA LEU A 86 -5.84 -21.40 1.50
C LEU A 86 -6.79 -20.85 0.44
N ARG A 87 -7.50 -19.76 0.75
CA ARG A 87 -8.25 -18.98 -0.23
C ARG A 87 -7.28 -18.08 -0.99
N VAL A 88 -7.46 -17.93 -2.30
CA VAL A 88 -6.53 -17.16 -3.14
C VAL A 88 -7.23 -16.01 -3.84
N GLU A 89 -6.68 -14.81 -3.67
CA GLU A 89 -7.07 -13.61 -4.40
C GLU A 89 -5.92 -13.13 -5.29
N GLN A 90 -6.27 -12.37 -6.33
CA GLN A 90 -5.32 -11.82 -7.29
C GLN A 90 -5.60 -10.35 -7.53
N MET A 91 -4.54 -9.55 -7.64
CA MET A 91 -4.60 -8.16 -8.03
C MET A 91 -3.61 -7.90 -9.18
N GLU A 92 -4.02 -7.10 -10.14
CA GLU A 92 -3.15 -6.68 -11.25
C GLU A 92 -2.14 -5.64 -10.77
N ILE A 93 -0.89 -5.79 -11.18
CA ILE A 93 0.16 -4.82 -10.85
C ILE A 93 0.22 -3.75 -11.94
N PHE A 94 0.15 -2.50 -11.51
CA PHE A 94 0.39 -1.31 -12.32
C PHE A 94 1.73 -0.72 -11.94
N ARG A 95 2.58 -0.41 -12.94
CA ARG A 95 3.91 0.19 -12.73
C ARG A 95 4.11 1.43 -13.56
N GLY A 96 4.82 2.38 -12.98
CA GLY A 96 5.29 3.59 -13.65
C GLY A 96 6.75 3.86 -13.33
N GLY A 97 7.47 4.38 -14.32
CA GLY A 97 8.86 4.82 -14.21
C GLY A 97 8.95 6.35 -14.21
N ASN A 98 10.03 6.89 -14.79
CA ASN A 98 10.35 8.33 -14.80
C ASN A 98 9.20 9.25 -15.30
N HIS A 99 8.36 8.75 -16.20
CA HIS A 99 7.16 9.48 -16.67
C HIS A 99 6.13 9.73 -15.55
N THR A 100 6.13 8.94 -14.48
CA THR A 100 5.21 9.10 -13.36
C THR A 100 5.39 10.46 -12.68
N ILE A 101 6.63 10.86 -12.43
CA ILE A 101 6.95 12.17 -11.83
C ILE A 101 6.54 13.31 -12.76
N THR A 102 6.77 13.19 -14.06
CA THR A 102 6.32 14.20 -15.04
C THR A 102 4.80 14.31 -15.08
N SER A 103 4.10 13.17 -15.07
CA SER A 103 2.63 13.14 -15.02
C SER A 103 2.10 13.76 -13.71
N ALA A 104 2.73 13.42 -12.58
CA ALA A 104 2.34 13.97 -11.27
C ALA A 104 2.51 15.51 -11.24
N ARG A 105 3.63 16.04 -11.75
CA ARG A 105 3.84 17.49 -11.88
C ARG A 105 2.78 18.15 -12.75
N SER A 106 2.44 17.55 -13.89
CA SER A 106 1.37 18.06 -14.77
C SER A 106 0.01 18.09 -14.07
N VAL A 107 -0.30 17.08 -13.27
CA VAL A 107 -1.55 17.04 -12.49
C VAL A 107 -1.59 18.18 -11.47
N VAL A 108 -0.51 18.38 -10.71
CA VAL A 108 -0.44 19.41 -9.67
C VAL A 108 -0.46 20.82 -10.29
N SER A 109 0.17 21.02 -11.43
CA SER A 109 0.14 22.31 -12.14
C SER A 109 -1.24 22.65 -12.70
N ALA A 110 -2.06 21.64 -13.03
CA ALA A 110 -3.37 21.82 -13.65
C ALA A 110 -4.55 21.79 -12.69
N ARG A 111 -4.32 21.54 -11.39
CA ARG A 111 -5.39 21.32 -10.41
C ARG A 111 -5.04 21.90 -9.06
N ASN A 112 -6.06 22.50 -8.44
CA ASN A 112 -6.02 22.91 -7.04
C ASN A 112 -6.89 21.97 -6.20
N LEU A 113 -6.55 21.87 -4.92
CA LEU A 113 -7.47 21.30 -3.93
C LEU A 113 -8.68 22.24 -3.81
N PRO A 114 -9.92 21.72 -3.66
CA PRO A 114 -11.07 22.54 -3.32
C PRO A 114 -10.79 23.45 -2.14
N GLU A 115 -11.25 24.72 -2.19
CA GLU A 115 -10.92 25.76 -1.19
C GLU A 115 -11.41 25.43 0.22
N ASP A 116 -12.42 24.58 0.35
CA ASP A 116 -12.97 24.10 1.62
C ASP A 116 -12.21 22.92 2.23
N LEU A 117 -11.10 22.50 1.60
CA LEU A 117 -10.28 21.38 2.06
C LEU A 117 -8.87 21.84 2.44
N GLU A 118 -8.37 21.28 3.52
CA GLU A 118 -7.00 21.43 3.99
C GLU A 118 -6.18 20.17 3.66
N LEU A 119 -4.95 20.33 3.18
CA LEU A 119 -4.01 19.26 2.93
C LEU A 119 -3.07 19.08 4.13
N ILE A 120 -3.01 17.85 4.66
CA ILE A 120 -2.09 17.51 5.75
C ILE A 120 -1.14 16.40 5.30
N TYR A 121 0.15 16.59 5.59
CA TYR A 121 1.16 15.53 5.54
C TYR A 121 1.24 14.88 6.91
N ILE A 122 1.08 13.58 6.95
CA ILE A 122 1.14 12.81 8.19
C ILE A 122 2.59 12.64 8.61
N ASP A 123 2.90 13.02 9.83
CA ASP A 123 4.21 12.99 10.45
C ASP A 123 4.13 12.62 11.94
N GLU A 124 5.26 12.69 12.65
CA GLU A 124 5.38 12.33 14.07
C GLU A 124 4.60 13.26 15.01
N ASP A 125 4.28 14.48 14.56
CA ASP A 125 3.50 15.46 15.31
C ASP A 125 1.99 15.33 15.05
N THR A 126 1.59 14.47 14.13
CA THR A 126 0.18 14.25 13.78
C THR A 126 -0.58 13.65 14.96
N SER A 127 -1.68 14.31 15.33
CA SER A 127 -2.47 13.88 16.48
C SER A 127 -3.08 12.49 16.28
N LYS A 128 -3.19 11.72 17.37
CA LYS A 128 -3.82 10.39 17.34
C LYS A 128 -5.26 10.43 16.81
N SER A 129 -6.00 11.53 17.06
CA SER A 129 -7.37 11.69 16.55
C SER A 129 -7.42 11.78 15.03
N VAL A 130 -6.45 12.43 14.39
CA VAL A 130 -6.33 12.48 12.92
C VAL A 130 -5.99 11.09 12.38
N LEU A 131 -5.04 10.38 12.99
CA LEU A 131 -4.69 9.01 12.57
C LEU A 131 -5.90 8.06 12.71
N GLN A 132 -6.67 8.16 13.78
CA GLN A 132 -7.90 7.39 13.96
C GLN A 132 -8.96 7.76 12.92
N GLY A 133 -9.09 9.04 12.57
CA GLY A 133 -9.99 9.50 11.50
C GLY A 133 -9.59 8.92 10.14
N ILE A 134 -8.30 8.89 9.81
CA ILE A 134 -7.79 8.28 8.57
C ILE A 134 -8.03 6.77 8.60
N ASP A 135 -7.81 6.11 9.72
CA ASP A 135 -8.04 4.68 9.85
C ASP A 135 -9.50 4.32 9.63
N ALA A 136 -10.43 4.97 10.32
CA ALA A 136 -11.86 4.76 10.14
C ALA A 136 -12.30 5.02 8.68
N PHE A 137 -11.79 6.10 8.07
CA PHE A 137 -12.06 6.45 6.68
C PHE A 137 -11.55 5.39 5.70
N THR A 138 -10.31 4.91 5.88
CA THR A 138 -9.73 3.90 4.98
C THR A 138 -10.43 2.57 5.12
N GLN A 139 -10.80 2.15 6.34
CA GLN A 139 -11.59 0.94 6.57
C GLN A 139 -12.94 0.99 5.86
N TYR A 140 -13.67 2.10 5.97
CA TYR A 140 -14.96 2.28 5.28
C TYR A 140 -14.82 2.12 3.76
N HIS A 141 -13.69 2.54 3.19
CA HIS A 141 -13.40 2.43 1.75
C HIS A 141 -12.67 1.13 1.35
N GLY A 142 -12.57 0.14 2.25
CA GLY A 142 -11.96 -1.16 1.96
C GLY A 142 -10.43 -1.11 1.81
N ALA A 143 -9.80 -0.10 2.39
CA ALA A 143 -8.35 0.00 2.50
C ALA A 143 -7.91 -0.12 3.97
N SER A 144 -6.64 -0.43 4.19
CA SER A 144 -6.06 -0.45 5.53
C SER A 144 -4.89 0.52 5.61
N LEU A 145 -4.82 1.28 6.69
CA LEU A 145 -3.67 2.09 7.01
C LEU A 145 -2.48 1.16 7.33
N PRO A 146 -1.26 1.43 6.85
CA PRO A 146 -0.08 0.73 7.35
C PRO A 146 0.11 1.00 8.84
N MET A 147 0.69 0.05 9.59
CA MET A 147 1.00 0.24 11.01
C MET A 147 1.83 1.52 11.24
N GLU A 148 1.62 2.17 12.37
CA GLU A 148 2.20 3.48 12.70
C GLU A 148 3.74 3.47 12.62
N SER A 149 4.38 2.37 13.01
CA SER A 149 5.84 2.21 12.90
C SER A 149 6.37 2.28 11.46
N PHE A 150 5.54 1.98 10.46
CA PHE A 150 5.88 2.13 9.04
C PHE A 150 5.53 3.50 8.46
N LEU A 151 4.62 4.21 9.08
CA LEU A 151 4.25 5.57 8.67
C LEU A 151 5.17 6.62 9.30
N LEU A 152 5.44 6.51 10.62
CA LEU A 152 5.98 7.61 11.41
C LEU A 152 7.37 7.33 12.00
N LYS A 153 7.81 6.06 12.09
CA LYS A 153 9.12 5.75 12.70
C LYS A 153 10.25 6.45 11.95
N PRO A 154 11.12 7.19 12.63
CA PRO A 154 12.27 7.85 12.02
C PRO A 154 13.11 6.88 11.16
N GLY A 155 13.52 7.34 9.97
CA GLY A 155 14.29 6.55 9.01
C GLY A 155 13.44 5.66 8.09
N ARG A 156 12.13 5.59 8.26
CA ARG A 156 11.23 4.99 7.26
C ARG A 156 11.05 5.95 6.08
N ARG A 157 11.12 5.41 4.88
CA ARG A 157 10.90 6.17 3.64
C ARG A 157 9.46 5.98 3.21
N SER A 158 8.57 6.80 3.78
CA SER A 158 7.14 6.79 3.52
C SER A 158 6.57 8.20 3.50
N VAL A 159 5.45 8.38 2.83
CA VAL A 159 4.65 9.60 2.78
C VAL A 159 3.19 9.19 2.88
N CYS A 160 2.45 9.84 3.76
CA CYS A 160 0.99 9.75 3.81
C CYS A 160 0.42 11.16 3.78
N ILE A 161 -0.58 11.38 2.94
CA ILE A 161 -1.22 12.68 2.75
C ILE A 161 -2.72 12.49 2.91
N THR A 162 -3.36 13.40 3.60
CA THR A 162 -4.82 13.44 3.74
C THR A 162 -5.37 14.83 3.46
N ALA A 163 -6.59 14.88 2.92
CA ALA A 163 -7.38 16.10 2.80
C ALA A 163 -8.49 16.07 3.85
N LEU A 164 -8.60 17.15 4.63
CA LEU A 164 -9.63 17.34 5.65
C LEU A 164 -10.61 18.43 5.21
N ASP A 165 -11.88 18.31 5.60
CA ASP A 165 -12.85 19.39 5.49
C ASP A 165 -12.74 20.37 6.67
N GLY A 166 -13.48 21.49 6.63
CA GLY A 166 -13.47 22.52 7.67
C GLY A 166 -13.94 22.04 9.05
N HIS A 167 -14.42 20.81 9.16
CA HIS A 167 -14.78 20.15 10.43
C HIS A 167 -13.71 19.15 10.89
N GLY A 168 -12.60 19.02 10.16
CA GLY A 168 -11.55 18.07 10.46
C GLY A 168 -11.84 16.63 10.01
N ASN A 169 -12.90 16.38 9.24
CA ASN A 169 -13.20 15.04 8.73
C ASN A 169 -12.36 14.72 7.50
N VAL A 170 -11.92 13.47 7.41
CA VAL A 170 -11.16 12.97 6.26
C VAL A 170 -12.06 12.91 5.01
N VAL A 171 -11.58 13.55 3.94
CA VAL A 171 -12.23 13.60 2.63
C VAL A 171 -11.50 12.74 1.61
N GLY A 172 -10.20 12.62 1.76
CA GLY A 172 -9.40 11.78 0.89
C GLY A 172 -8.02 11.51 1.46
N THR A 173 -7.40 10.42 1.03
CA THR A 173 -6.06 10.03 1.47
C THR A 173 -5.27 9.37 0.34
N SER A 174 -3.95 9.41 0.46
CA SER A 174 -2.99 8.68 -0.38
C SER A 174 -1.73 8.42 0.41
N ALA A 175 -1.13 7.25 0.25
CA ALA A 175 0.16 6.96 0.86
C ALA A 175 1.09 6.23 -0.12
N ALA A 176 2.40 6.41 0.09
CA ALA A 176 3.43 5.66 -0.59
C ALA A 176 4.56 5.33 0.39
N GLY A 177 5.31 4.27 0.11
CA GLY A 177 6.41 3.88 0.96
C GLY A 177 7.39 2.94 0.27
N ALA A 178 8.63 2.96 0.75
CA ALA A 178 9.63 1.98 0.38
C ALA A 178 9.12 0.58 0.73
N HIS A 179 9.16 -0.32 -0.22
CA HIS A 179 8.59 -1.65 -0.09
C HIS A 179 9.67 -2.74 -0.08
N PHE A 180 10.62 -2.63 -0.98
CA PHE A 180 11.66 -3.64 -1.17
C PHE A 180 12.88 -3.41 -0.30
N HIS A 181 13.56 -4.51 0.02
CA HIS A 181 14.87 -4.45 0.66
C HIS A 181 15.88 -3.70 -0.23
N ARG A 182 16.82 -2.96 0.39
CA ARG A 182 17.83 -2.15 -0.31
C ARG A 182 18.71 -2.93 -1.32
N ASN A 183 18.87 -4.24 -1.14
CA ASN A 183 19.63 -5.11 -2.04
C ASN A 183 18.73 -5.85 -3.05
N HIS A 184 17.44 -5.55 -3.08
CA HIS A 184 16.54 -6.09 -4.09
C HIS A 184 16.66 -5.29 -5.39
N ALA A 185 16.52 -5.95 -6.54
CA ALA A 185 16.63 -5.31 -7.86
C ALA A 185 15.62 -4.17 -8.10
N ARG A 186 14.56 -4.10 -7.29
CA ARG A 186 13.49 -3.10 -7.33
C ARG A 186 13.50 -2.19 -6.10
N CYS A 187 14.65 -2.01 -5.45
CA CYS A 187 14.78 -1.16 -4.25
C CYS A 187 14.51 0.34 -4.51
N ASP A 188 14.48 0.74 -5.77
CA ASP A 188 14.16 2.08 -6.28
C ASP A 188 12.67 2.29 -6.62
N GLU A 189 11.83 1.24 -6.45
CA GLU A 189 10.38 1.33 -6.61
C GLU A 189 9.69 1.51 -5.26
N ALA A 190 8.78 2.49 -5.16
CA ALA A 190 7.90 2.68 -4.01
C ALA A 190 6.52 2.06 -4.28
N PHE A 191 5.95 1.39 -3.28
CA PHE A 191 4.53 1.05 -3.28
C PHE A 191 3.72 2.32 -3.09
N TRP A 192 2.68 2.51 -3.90
CA TRP A 192 1.75 3.61 -3.80
C TRP A 192 0.31 3.08 -3.70
N GLY A 193 -0.47 3.60 -2.77
CA GLY A 193 -1.83 3.11 -2.53
C GLY A 193 -2.56 3.91 -1.46
N MET A 194 -3.47 3.23 -0.75
CA MET A 194 -4.37 3.86 0.23
C MET A 194 -5.17 5.01 -0.33
N LEU A 195 -5.52 4.90 -1.62
CA LEU A 195 -6.20 5.96 -2.32
C LEU A 195 -7.70 5.82 -2.12
N ALA A 196 -8.28 6.75 -1.39
CA ALA A 196 -9.71 6.82 -1.18
C ALA A 196 -10.20 8.28 -1.24
N THR A 197 -11.45 8.47 -1.65
CA THR A 197 -12.14 9.75 -1.61
C THR A 197 -13.57 9.54 -1.14
N ARG A 198 -14.04 10.39 -0.23
CA ARG A 198 -15.40 10.39 0.31
C ARG A 198 -16.41 10.46 -0.84
N GLU A 199 -17.50 9.71 -0.73
CA GLU A 199 -18.41 9.47 -1.85
C GLU A 199 -19.03 10.75 -2.43
N ASP A 200 -19.44 11.66 -1.56
CA ASP A 200 -20.01 12.96 -1.90
C ASP A 200 -19.02 13.92 -2.59
N ARG A 201 -17.71 13.60 -2.53
CA ARG A 201 -16.62 14.40 -3.10
C ARG A 201 -15.95 13.72 -4.30
N ARG A 202 -16.49 12.58 -4.75
CA ARG A 202 -15.98 11.90 -5.95
C ARG A 202 -16.20 12.77 -7.21
N GLY A 203 -15.38 12.54 -8.23
CA GLY A 203 -15.43 13.32 -9.47
C GLY A 203 -14.72 14.68 -9.44
N GLN A 204 -14.38 15.21 -8.27
CA GLN A 204 -13.69 16.50 -8.10
C GLN A 204 -12.17 16.43 -8.35
N GLY A 205 -11.61 15.25 -8.64
CA GLY A 205 -10.17 15.07 -8.90
C GLY A 205 -9.29 14.99 -7.66
N ILE A 206 -9.87 14.94 -6.45
CA ILE A 206 -9.14 14.91 -5.17
C ILE A 206 -8.17 13.73 -5.12
N ALA A 207 -8.63 12.48 -5.40
CA ALA A 207 -7.76 11.32 -5.41
C ALA A 207 -6.57 11.46 -6.37
N LEU A 208 -6.79 12.03 -7.56
CA LEU A 208 -5.73 12.24 -8.54
C LEU A 208 -4.69 13.24 -8.04
N LEU A 209 -5.14 14.33 -7.43
CA LEU A 209 -4.26 15.35 -6.85
C LEU A 209 -3.47 14.79 -5.66
N LEU A 210 -4.13 14.14 -4.71
CA LEU A 210 -3.45 13.53 -3.55
C LEU A 210 -2.44 12.46 -3.98
N GLY A 211 -2.80 11.64 -4.98
CA GLY A 211 -1.89 10.66 -5.56
C GLY A 211 -0.64 11.29 -6.17
N ALA A 212 -0.82 12.36 -6.95
CA ALA A 212 0.28 13.11 -7.56
C ALA A 212 1.18 13.75 -6.49
N LEU A 213 0.60 14.44 -5.51
CA LEU A 213 1.33 15.07 -4.41
C LEU A 213 2.12 14.03 -3.58
N CYS A 214 1.53 12.87 -3.31
CA CYS A 214 2.18 11.79 -2.61
C CYS A 214 3.42 11.27 -3.36
N MET A 215 3.31 11.07 -4.68
CA MET A 215 4.43 10.64 -5.52
C MET A 215 5.54 11.69 -5.59
N LEU A 216 5.18 12.98 -5.71
CA LEU A 216 6.15 14.08 -5.71
C LEU A 216 6.88 14.18 -4.37
N ALA A 217 6.16 14.07 -3.26
CA ALA A 217 6.77 14.08 -1.94
C ALA A 217 7.71 12.88 -1.70
N MET A 218 7.36 11.68 -2.21
CA MET A 218 8.25 10.51 -2.19
C MET A 218 9.52 10.75 -3.03
N ASN A 219 9.38 11.40 -4.18
CA ASN A 219 10.53 11.76 -5.02
C ASN A 219 11.43 12.78 -4.33
N GLU A 220 10.86 13.88 -3.83
CA GLU A 220 11.60 14.98 -3.23
C GLU A 220 12.28 14.59 -1.90
N ARG A 221 11.58 13.84 -1.04
CA ARG A 221 12.09 13.49 0.30
C ARG A 221 12.97 12.24 0.29
N HIS A 222 12.72 11.30 -0.64
CA HIS A 222 13.31 9.96 -0.58
C HIS A 222 13.94 9.47 -1.89
N GLY A 223 13.86 10.27 -2.99
CA GLY A 223 14.51 9.98 -4.27
C GLY A 223 13.83 8.91 -5.13
N PHE A 224 12.58 8.50 -4.82
CA PHE A 224 11.86 7.54 -5.64
C PHE A 224 11.29 8.20 -6.90
N ASP A 225 11.53 7.61 -8.05
CA ASP A 225 10.97 8.01 -9.34
C ASP A 225 10.14 6.91 -10.02
N LYS A 226 10.14 5.71 -9.42
CA LYS A 226 9.38 4.56 -9.87
C LYS A 226 8.35 4.16 -8.82
N PHE A 227 7.14 3.86 -9.29
CA PHE A 227 6.02 3.52 -8.43
C PHE A 227 5.30 2.29 -8.95
N PHE A 228 4.72 1.52 -8.04
CA PHE A 228 3.81 0.45 -8.37
C PHE A 228 2.64 0.41 -7.41
N THR A 229 1.55 -0.17 -7.85
CA THR A 229 0.36 -0.43 -7.05
C THR A 229 -0.30 -1.72 -7.49
N ALA A 230 -1.16 -2.27 -6.63
CA ALA A 230 -1.98 -3.43 -6.95
C ALA A 230 -3.45 -3.00 -7.04
N VAL A 231 -4.11 -3.32 -8.15
CA VAL A 231 -5.49 -2.95 -8.45
C VAL A 231 -6.31 -4.21 -8.68
N LYS A 232 -7.49 -4.30 -8.07
CA LYS A 232 -8.42 -5.39 -8.34
C LYS A 232 -8.91 -5.27 -9.78
N LYS A 233 -8.88 -6.38 -10.54
CA LYS A 233 -9.33 -6.42 -11.92
C LYS A 233 -10.73 -5.85 -12.09
N GLY A 234 -10.91 -4.95 -13.04
CA GLY A 234 -12.19 -4.27 -13.31
C GLY A 234 -12.50 -3.10 -12.38
N ASN A 235 -11.58 -2.69 -11.51
CA ASN A 235 -11.69 -1.42 -10.78
C ASN A 235 -11.32 -0.24 -11.70
N THR A 236 -12.19 0.02 -12.67
CA THR A 236 -11.99 1.05 -13.70
C THR A 236 -11.64 2.44 -13.15
N PRO A 237 -12.22 2.93 -12.04
CA PRO A 237 -11.77 4.19 -11.45
C PRO A 237 -10.30 4.21 -11.08
N SER A 238 -9.81 3.16 -10.42
CA SER A 238 -8.39 3.04 -10.04
C SER A 238 -7.47 2.86 -11.25
N GLU A 239 -7.88 2.06 -12.23
CA GLU A 239 -7.14 1.86 -13.48
C GLU A 239 -6.95 3.18 -14.24
N ARG A 240 -8.04 3.98 -14.37
CA ARG A 240 -8.00 5.32 -15.01
C ARG A 240 -7.09 6.29 -14.25
N LEU A 241 -7.09 6.21 -12.94
CA LEU A 241 -6.25 7.06 -12.11
C LEU A 241 -4.77 6.66 -12.25
N CYS A 242 -4.46 5.36 -12.25
CA CYS A 242 -3.11 4.85 -12.56
C CYS A 242 -2.63 5.37 -13.92
N ALA A 243 -3.46 5.24 -14.97
CA ALA A 243 -3.11 5.70 -16.31
C ALA A 243 -2.81 7.20 -16.37
N LYS A 244 -3.58 8.05 -15.67
CA LYS A 244 -3.36 9.50 -15.60
C LYS A 244 -2.05 9.87 -14.89
N LEU A 245 -1.58 9.04 -13.97
CA LEU A 245 -0.30 9.20 -13.27
C LEU A 245 0.87 8.45 -13.95
N GLY A 246 0.63 7.89 -15.14
CA GLY A 246 1.67 7.22 -15.93
C GLY A 246 2.00 5.80 -15.49
N LEU A 247 1.15 5.18 -14.66
CA LEU A 247 1.26 3.75 -14.34
C LEU A 247 0.47 2.93 -15.37
N LYS A 248 1.05 1.81 -15.80
CA LYS A 248 0.46 0.90 -16.77
C LYS A 248 0.38 -0.53 -16.20
N PRO A 249 -0.58 -1.35 -16.66
CA PRO A 249 -0.60 -2.78 -16.36
C PRO A 249 0.76 -3.43 -16.68
N ASN A 250 1.14 -4.38 -15.84
CA ASN A 250 2.38 -5.16 -16.01
C ASN A 250 2.03 -6.65 -16.14
N ASP A 251 2.94 -7.44 -16.73
CA ASP A 251 2.77 -8.89 -16.92
C ASP A 251 2.91 -9.71 -15.62
N THR A 252 2.76 -9.06 -14.48
CA THR A 252 2.77 -9.72 -13.17
C THR A 252 1.55 -9.35 -12.37
N SER A 253 1.17 -10.20 -11.42
CA SER A 253 0.12 -9.95 -10.46
C SER A 253 0.62 -10.14 -9.03
N ALA A 254 -0.01 -9.48 -8.08
CA ALA A 254 0.05 -9.88 -6.70
C ALA A 254 -0.92 -11.06 -6.48
N VAL A 255 -0.41 -12.14 -5.91
CA VAL A 255 -1.20 -13.30 -5.48
C VAL A 255 -1.24 -13.31 -3.97
N ILE A 256 -2.44 -13.32 -3.41
CA ILE A 256 -2.70 -13.23 -1.97
C ILE A 256 -3.30 -14.56 -1.52
N ALA A 257 -2.56 -15.30 -0.72
CA ALA A 257 -3.04 -16.47 -0.01
C ALA A 257 -3.63 -16.04 1.34
N ILE A 258 -4.83 -16.48 1.66
CA ILE A 258 -5.57 -16.09 2.85
C ILE A 258 -5.88 -17.37 3.64
N ASP A 259 -5.49 -17.40 4.90
CA ASP A 259 -5.85 -18.45 5.82
C ASP A 259 -7.29 -18.23 6.30
N PRO A 260 -8.27 -19.07 5.92
CA PRO A 260 -9.65 -18.88 6.34
C PRO A 260 -9.84 -19.03 7.85
N ASP A 261 -9.01 -19.81 8.54
CA ASP A 261 -9.11 -20.06 9.97
C ASP A 261 -8.59 -18.88 10.82
N PHE A 262 -7.81 -18.00 10.21
CA PHE A 262 -7.33 -16.79 10.86
C PHE A 262 -8.45 -15.77 11.12
N PHE A 263 -9.51 -15.74 10.33
CA PHE A 263 -10.58 -14.75 10.36
C PHE A 263 -11.85 -15.25 11.07
N GLN A 264 -11.68 -16.09 12.08
CA GLN A 264 -12.78 -16.63 12.90
C GLN A 264 -13.03 -15.80 14.16
#